data_73090c15ea5032ecdbdd1677a8dcba1f
#
_entry.id   73090c15ea5032ecdbdd1677a8dcba1f
#
_cell.length_a   1.000
_cell.length_b   1.000
_cell.length_c   1.000
_cell.angle_alpha   90.00
_cell.angle_beta   90.00
_cell.angle_gamma   90.00
#
_symmetry.space_group_name_H-M   'P 1'
#
loop_
_entity.id
_entity.type
_entity.pdbx_description
1 polymer ?
#
loop_
_entity_poly.entity_id
_entity_poly.type
_entity_poly.pdbx_seq_one_letter_code
_entity_poly.pdbx_strand_id
1 'polypeptide(L)'
;MIKYNPKSWFKHIISLKHSDTFTKLWKELIAIGLLALGIAYLEVNYVENTEPLSSLMQVYSLVGFALSLLLVFRTNTAYDRWWEGRKKWGELVNNTRNLALKINSITQNKEDRLYFSRMISNYAIAMKEHLRDGVKLEELDLTSQELEEIQAFEHKPNYILKRLYERLERLKKNGELSEQNYIVVDTNMKTFSDIIGACERIKNTPIPYSYSVFFKKFIFLYVTTLPLAFVNAFGYYASLVSIFVFYILVSMEILAEEIEDPFGTDDNDLPTDGLSEKIKANVYEILAD
;
A
#
# COMPACT_ATOMS: atom_id res chain seq x y z
N MET A 1 3.33 0.07 8.42
CA MET A 1 4.26 1.21 8.17
C MET A 1 5.25 1.39 9.31
N ILE A 2 6.54 1.38 9.01
CA ILE A 2 7.60 1.64 9.99
C ILE A 2 7.60 3.12 10.40
N LYS A 3 7.56 3.38 11.72
CA LYS A 3 7.76 4.73 12.26
C LYS A 3 9.26 5.00 12.41
N TYR A 4 9.82 5.89 11.62
CA TYR A 4 11.23 6.25 11.69
C TYR A 4 11.45 7.78 11.72
N ASN A 5 12.64 8.20 12.18
CA ASN A 5 13.03 9.60 12.13
C ASN A 5 13.85 9.84 10.86
N PRO A 6 13.34 10.57 9.85
CA PRO A 6 14.04 10.78 8.58
C PRO A 6 15.36 11.57 8.73
N LYS A 7 15.59 12.24 9.87
CA LYS A 7 16.82 13.00 10.13
C LYS A 7 18.01 12.12 10.55
N SER A 8 17.79 10.83 10.87
CA SER A 8 18.86 9.90 11.30
C SER A 8 19.43 9.11 10.12
N TRP A 9 19.93 9.79 9.09
CA TRP A 9 20.35 9.23 7.81
C TRP A 9 21.39 8.09 7.93
N PHE A 10 22.48 8.34 8.65
CA PHE A 10 23.54 7.33 8.82
C PHE A 10 23.06 6.07 9.55
N LYS A 11 22.17 6.22 10.54
CA LYS A 11 21.59 5.08 11.26
C LYS A 11 20.78 4.19 10.33
N HIS A 12 20.09 4.77 9.35
CA HIS A 12 19.27 4.01 8.39
C HIS A 12 20.11 3.30 7.34
N ILE A 13 21.25 3.88 6.89
CA ILE A 13 22.16 3.22 5.93
C ILE A 13 22.75 1.94 6.52
N ILE A 14 23.08 1.93 7.81
CA ILE A 14 23.74 0.79 8.47
C ILE A 14 22.70 -0.24 8.99
N SER A 15 21.45 0.13 9.08
CA SER A 15 20.39 -0.73 9.60
C SER A 15 19.82 -1.65 8.52
N LEU A 16 20.40 -2.84 8.39
CA LEU A 16 19.96 -3.90 7.47
C LEU A 16 18.71 -4.68 7.98
N LYS A 17 17.97 -4.19 8.98
CA LYS A 17 17.00 -5.02 9.72
C LYS A 17 15.57 -5.01 9.20
N HIS A 18 15.13 -3.98 8.51
CA HIS A 18 13.72 -3.87 8.06
C HIS A 18 13.65 -3.18 6.70
N SER A 19 12.79 -3.66 5.82
CA SER A 19 12.54 -3.09 4.48
C SER A 19 13.78 -2.94 3.59
N ASP A 20 14.87 -3.67 3.91
CA ASP A 20 16.08 -3.62 3.09
C ASP A 20 15.93 -4.57 1.90
N THR A 21 15.87 -3.98 0.71
CA THR A 21 15.83 -4.73 -0.54
C THR A 21 17.05 -5.65 -0.71
N PHE A 22 18.18 -5.34 -0.06
CA PHE A 22 19.34 -6.21 -0.09
C PHE A 22 19.05 -7.59 0.53
N THR A 23 18.34 -7.63 1.66
CA THR A 23 17.98 -8.92 2.29
C THR A 23 16.98 -9.73 1.45
N LYS A 24 16.17 -9.06 0.64
CA LYS A 24 15.25 -9.71 -0.31
C LYS A 24 15.98 -10.23 -1.56
N LEU A 25 17.05 -9.56 -2.00
CA LEU A 25 17.71 -9.77 -3.29
C LEU A 25 19.07 -10.47 -3.24
N TRP A 26 19.58 -10.87 -2.09
CA TRP A 26 20.95 -11.38 -1.98
C TRP A 26 21.24 -12.62 -2.85
N LYS A 27 20.23 -13.50 -3.03
CA LYS A 27 20.35 -14.71 -3.88
C LYS A 27 20.45 -14.34 -5.36
N GLU A 28 19.59 -13.43 -5.78
CA GLU A 28 19.53 -12.92 -7.14
C GLU A 28 20.80 -12.12 -7.47
N LEU A 29 21.32 -11.34 -6.52
CA LEU A 29 22.60 -10.62 -6.65
C LEU A 29 23.77 -11.59 -6.89
N ILE A 30 23.84 -12.69 -6.13
CA ILE A 30 24.85 -13.72 -6.34
C ILE A 30 24.67 -14.38 -7.72
N ALA A 31 23.45 -14.73 -8.10
CA ALA A 31 23.19 -15.37 -9.39
C ALA A 31 23.58 -14.48 -10.58
N ILE A 32 23.21 -13.19 -10.54
CA ILE A 32 23.61 -12.20 -11.54
C ILE A 32 25.11 -12.00 -11.55
N GLY A 33 25.75 -11.94 -10.39
CA GLY A 33 27.21 -11.82 -10.28
C GLY A 33 27.94 -12.99 -10.91
N LEU A 34 27.51 -14.22 -10.66
CA LEU A 34 28.10 -15.42 -11.27
C LEU A 34 27.87 -15.48 -12.77
N LEU A 35 26.68 -15.11 -13.24
CA LEU A 35 26.35 -15.04 -14.67
C LEU A 35 27.24 -14.00 -15.37
N ALA A 36 27.35 -12.81 -14.79
CA ALA A 36 28.17 -11.73 -15.33
C ALA A 36 29.68 -12.08 -15.34
N LEU A 37 30.17 -12.77 -14.29
CA LEU A 37 31.52 -13.31 -14.25
C LEU A 37 31.76 -14.37 -15.33
N GLY A 38 30.79 -15.25 -15.57
CA GLY A 38 30.84 -16.25 -16.63
C GLY A 38 30.95 -15.61 -18.00
N ILE A 39 30.14 -14.59 -18.27
CA ILE A 39 30.19 -13.81 -19.53
C ILE A 39 31.55 -13.12 -19.66
N ALA A 40 32.01 -12.45 -18.60
CA ALA A 40 33.32 -11.79 -18.61
C ALA A 40 34.45 -12.77 -18.86
N TYR A 41 34.40 -13.97 -18.25
CA TYR A 41 35.40 -15.02 -18.48
C TYR A 41 35.43 -15.48 -19.95
N LEU A 42 34.25 -15.71 -20.55
CA LEU A 42 34.15 -16.12 -21.95
C LEU A 42 34.68 -15.03 -22.89
N GLU A 43 34.33 -13.78 -22.64
CA GLU A 43 34.75 -12.66 -23.48
C GLU A 43 36.25 -12.42 -23.38
N VAL A 44 36.82 -12.39 -22.17
CA VAL A 44 38.28 -12.15 -21.96
C VAL A 44 39.13 -13.27 -22.56
N ASN A 45 38.70 -14.54 -22.51
CA ASN A 45 39.53 -15.66 -22.90
C ASN A 45 39.29 -16.19 -24.31
N TYR A 46 38.13 -15.93 -24.90
CA TYR A 46 37.74 -16.54 -26.20
C TYR A 46 37.35 -15.53 -27.27
N VAL A 47 37.16 -14.25 -26.95
CA VAL A 47 36.83 -13.24 -27.95
C VAL A 47 38.08 -12.44 -28.33
N GLU A 48 38.63 -12.71 -29.52
CA GLU A 48 39.87 -12.08 -29.97
C GLU A 48 39.69 -10.59 -30.34
N ASN A 49 38.49 -10.19 -30.80
CA ASN A 49 38.21 -8.80 -31.18
C ASN A 49 36.96 -8.27 -30.45
N THR A 50 37.18 -7.47 -29.41
CA THR A 50 36.16 -6.85 -28.58
C THR A 50 35.79 -5.42 -29.00
N GLU A 51 36.44 -4.85 -30.04
CA GLU A 51 36.17 -3.48 -30.51
C GLU A 51 34.69 -3.25 -30.89
N PRO A 52 33.99 -4.17 -31.61
CA PRO A 52 32.56 -4.01 -31.89
C PRO A 52 31.70 -3.98 -30.64
N LEU A 53 32.09 -4.72 -29.57
CA LEU A 53 31.36 -4.77 -28.32
C LEU A 53 31.52 -3.48 -27.52
N SER A 54 32.67 -2.81 -27.62
CA SER A 54 32.90 -1.51 -26.94
C SER A 54 31.91 -0.42 -27.42
N SER A 55 31.49 -0.47 -28.66
CA SER A 55 30.48 0.44 -29.23
C SER A 55 29.11 0.27 -28.61
N LEU A 56 28.83 -0.91 -28.03
CA LEU A 56 27.58 -1.17 -27.31
C LEU A 56 27.42 -0.31 -26.05
N MET A 57 28.51 0.17 -25.44
CA MET A 57 28.46 1.01 -24.25
C MET A 57 27.57 2.24 -24.43
N GLN A 58 27.61 2.87 -25.61
CA GLN A 58 26.76 4.02 -25.94
C GLN A 58 25.28 3.62 -26.01
N VAL A 59 24.97 2.45 -26.62
CA VAL A 59 23.62 1.91 -26.71
C VAL A 59 23.09 1.59 -25.31
N TYR A 60 23.90 0.91 -24.47
CA TYR A 60 23.53 0.59 -23.09
C TYR A 60 23.31 1.84 -22.24
N SER A 61 24.08 2.91 -22.47
CA SER A 61 23.89 4.19 -21.80
C SER A 61 22.52 4.81 -22.15
N LEU A 62 22.14 4.78 -23.43
CA LEU A 62 20.85 5.28 -23.90
C LEU A 62 19.69 4.43 -23.38
N VAL A 63 19.83 3.11 -23.46
CA VAL A 63 18.82 2.16 -22.95
C VAL A 63 18.68 2.28 -21.44
N GLY A 64 19.79 2.41 -20.69
CA GLY A 64 19.77 2.62 -19.25
C GLY A 64 19.09 3.92 -18.84
N PHE A 65 19.32 5.00 -19.60
CA PHE A 65 18.60 6.26 -19.39
C PHE A 65 17.10 6.09 -19.61
N ALA A 66 16.70 5.47 -20.73
CA ALA A 66 15.28 5.21 -21.02
C ALA A 66 14.63 4.33 -19.93
N LEU A 67 15.34 3.27 -19.50
CA LEU A 67 14.86 2.38 -18.43
C LEU A 67 14.69 3.13 -17.10
N SER A 68 15.66 3.98 -16.75
CA SER A 68 15.58 4.80 -15.53
C SER A 68 14.38 5.75 -15.57
N LEU A 69 14.13 6.39 -16.70
CA LEU A 69 12.96 7.26 -16.89
C LEU A 69 11.65 6.50 -16.76
N LEU A 70 11.57 5.32 -17.34
CA LEU A 70 10.41 4.45 -17.23
C LEU A 70 10.16 4.02 -15.78
N LEU A 71 11.22 3.68 -15.02
CA LEU A 71 11.12 3.35 -13.59
C LEU A 71 10.60 4.52 -12.74
N VAL A 72 11.00 5.76 -13.06
CA VAL A 72 10.45 6.95 -12.40
C VAL A 72 8.93 7.04 -12.64
N PHE A 73 8.45 6.84 -13.86
CA PHE A 73 7.00 6.82 -14.12
C PHE A 73 6.30 5.67 -13.40
N ARG A 74 6.91 4.50 -13.34
CA ARG A 74 6.39 3.34 -12.60
C ARG A 74 6.22 3.66 -11.11
N THR A 75 7.26 4.21 -10.49
CA THR A 75 7.26 4.57 -9.08
C THR A 75 6.25 5.70 -8.79
N ASN A 76 6.15 6.71 -9.65
CA ASN A 76 5.19 7.79 -9.49
C ASN A 76 3.75 7.26 -9.54
N THR A 77 3.43 6.38 -10.48
CA THR A 77 2.09 5.78 -10.59
C THR A 77 1.74 4.95 -9.34
N ALA A 78 2.70 4.19 -8.80
CA ALA A 78 2.52 3.44 -7.56
C ALA A 78 2.32 4.39 -6.36
N TYR A 79 3.11 5.46 -6.28
CA TYR A 79 2.98 6.48 -5.23
C TYR A 79 1.63 7.22 -5.29
N ASP A 80 1.11 7.52 -6.47
CA ASP A 80 -0.21 8.16 -6.61
C ASP A 80 -1.32 7.29 -6.02
N ARG A 81 -1.27 5.98 -6.20
CA ARG A 81 -2.19 5.00 -5.61
C ARG A 81 -2.09 5.00 -4.08
N TRP A 82 -0.86 4.92 -3.58
CA TRP A 82 -0.58 4.99 -2.14
C TRP A 82 -1.12 6.28 -1.52
N TRP A 83 -0.88 7.42 -2.20
CA TRP A 83 -1.33 8.73 -1.74
C TRP A 83 -2.86 8.89 -1.80
N GLU A 84 -3.50 8.34 -2.83
CA GLU A 84 -4.97 8.31 -2.90
C GLU A 84 -5.55 7.49 -1.74
N GLY A 85 -5.02 6.31 -1.47
CA GLY A 85 -5.39 5.50 -0.31
C GLY A 85 -5.22 6.24 1.01
N ARG A 86 -4.09 6.95 1.17
CA ARG A 86 -3.82 7.77 2.36
C ARG A 86 -4.83 8.91 2.52
N LYS A 87 -5.21 9.57 1.43
CA LYS A 87 -6.25 10.61 1.46
C LYS A 87 -7.60 10.04 1.89
N LYS A 88 -8.01 8.89 1.33
CA LYS A 88 -9.29 8.24 1.67
C LYS A 88 -9.36 7.83 3.13
N TRP A 89 -8.30 7.30 3.70
CA TRP A 89 -8.23 7.04 5.14
C TRP A 89 -8.25 8.31 5.98
N GLY A 90 -7.69 9.42 5.48
CA GLY A 90 -7.81 10.73 6.12
C GLY A 90 -9.25 11.25 6.12
N GLU A 91 -9.96 11.08 5.02
CA GLU A 91 -11.40 11.38 4.91
C GLU A 91 -12.22 10.55 5.90
N LEU A 92 -11.94 9.25 6.04
CA LEU A 92 -12.62 8.39 7.01
C LEU A 92 -12.45 8.90 8.45
N VAL A 93 -11.20 9.23 8.85
CA VAL A 93 -10.92 9.80 10.19
C VAL A 93 -11.74 11.06 10.45
N ASN A 94 -11.88 11.95 9.47
CA ASN A 94 -12.63 13.18 9.62
C ASN A 94 -14.15 12.93 9.64
N ASN A 95 -14.66 12.07 8.75
CA ASN A 95 -16.10 11.80 8.67
C ASN A 95 -16.60 11.01 9.87
N THR A 96 -15.83 10.06 10.41
CA THR A 96 -16.19 9.34 11.65
C THR A 96 -16.25 10.28 12.84
N ARG A 97 -15.32 11.23 12.95
CA ARG A 97 -15.33 12.27 13.99
C ARG A 97 -16.54 13.20 13.84
N ASN A 98 -16.80 13.68 12.63
CA ASN A 98 -17.95 14.55 12.35
C ASN A 98 -19.28 13.84 12.65
N LEU A 99 -19.41 12.57 12.29
CA LEU A 99 -20.56 11.76 12.62
C LEU A 99 -20.75 11.63 14.14
N ALA A 100 -19.69 11.30 14.88
CA ALA A 100 -19.75 11.20 16.33
C ALA A 100 -20.16 12.52 17.00
N LEU A 101 -19.62 13.67 16.59
CA LEU A 101 -19.99 14.99 17.09
C LEU A 101 -21.48 15.30 16.82
N LYS A 102 -21.98 14.97 15.63
CA LYS A 102 -23.39 15.17 15.29
C LYS A 102 -24.31 14.27 16.13
N ILE A 103 -23.99 12.98 16.26
CA ILE A 103 -24.76 12.04 17.09
C ILE A 103 -24.77 12.52 18.54
N ASN A 104 -23.64 12.97 19.08
CA ASN A 104 -23.55 13.50 20.44
C ASN A 104 -24.46 14.72 20.66
N SER A 105 -24.61 15.58 19.65
CA SER A 105 -25.50 16.77 19.71
C SER A 105 -26.98 16.41 19.53
N ILE A 106 -27.32 15.28 18.93
CA ILE A 106 -28.68 14.87 18.58
C ILE A 106 -29.31 14.06 19.72
N THR A 107 -28.62 13.04 20.22
CA THR A 107 -29.19 12.16 21.25
C THR A 107 -28.45 12.27 22.58
N GLN A 108 -29.25 12.32 23.66
CA GLN A 108 -28.75 12.23 25.04
C GLN A 108 -28.83 10.80 25.59
N ASN A 109 -29.40 9.89 24.82
CA ASN A 109 -29.55 8.49 25.23
C ASN A 109 -28.18 7.79 25.21
N LYS A 110 -27.71 7.36 26.37
CA LYS A 110 -26.42 6.68 26.54
C LYS A 110 -26.33 5.36 25.75
N GLU A 111 -27.44 4.65 25.62
CA GLU A 111 -27.47 3.41 24.84
C GLU A 111 -27.20 3.66 23.35
N ASP A 112 -27.81 4.72 22.78
CA ASP A 112 -27.61 5.10 21.39
C ASP A 112 -26.19 5.61 21.16
N ARG A 113 -25.66 6.44 22.05
CA ARG A 113 -24.27 6.89 21.97
C ARG A 113 -23.28 5.74 22.00
N LEU A 114 -23.44 4.79 22.92
CA LEU A 114 -22.62 3.60 23.01
C LEU A 114 -22.73 2.74 21.73
N TYR A 115 -23.94 2.58 21.21
CA TYR A 115 -24.17 1.84 19.99
C TYR A 115 -23.43 2.47 18.81
N PHE A 116 -23.57 3.79 18.60
CA PHE A 116 -22.89 4.49 17.52
C PHE A 116 -21.37 4.45 17.70
N SER A 117 -20.84 4.65 18.92
CA SER A 117 -19.39 4.58 19.17
C SER A 117 -18.81 3.22 18.78
N ARG A 118 -19.50 2.14 19.16
CA ARG A 118 -19.14 0.77 18.85
C ARG A 118 -19.19 0.49 17.34
N MET A 119 -20.32 0.82 16.69
CA MET A 119 -20.50 0.49 15.28
C MET A 119 -19.63 1.33 14.34
N ILE A 120 -19.40 2.62 14.64
CA ILE A 120 -18.46 3.45 13.86
C ILE A 120 -17.03 2.90 13.99
N SER A 121 -16.64 2.46 15.18
CA SER A 121 -15.33 1.84 15.41
C SER A 121 -15.20 0.51 14.67
N ASN A 122 -16.23 -0.33 14.75
CA ASN A 122 -16.30 -1.59 14.01
C ASN A 122 -16.21 -1.39 12.49
N TYR A 123 -16.81 -0.31 11.97
CA TYR A 123 -16.71 -0.01 10.54
C TYR A 123 -15.25 0.23 10.10
N ALA A 124 -14.51 1.02 10.87
CA ALA A 124 -13.09 1.30 10.54
C ALA A 124 -12.22 0.02 10.61
N ILE A 125 -12.46 -0.84 11.61
CA ILE A 125 -11.76 -2.12 11.75
C ILE A 125 -12.16 -3.08 10.61
N ALA A 126 -13.46 -3.21 10.33
CA ALA A 126 -13.94 -4.07 9.25
C ALA A 126 -13.44 -3.60 7.87
N MET A 127 -13.39 -2.29 7.62
CA MET A 127 -12.84 -1.73 6.40
C MET A 127 -11.34 -2.06 6.25
N LYS A 128 -10.56 -1.92 7.32
CA LYS A 128 -9.14 -2.29 7.36
C LYS A 128 -8.94 -3.75 6.93
N GLU A 129 -9.64 -4.67 7.57
CA GLU A 129 -9.48 -6.10 7.31
C GLU A 129 -10.07 -6.51 5.95
N HIS A 130 -11.17 -5.90 5.51
CA HIS A 130 -11.76 -6.12 4.19
C HIS A 130 -10.79 -5.77 3.05
N LEU A 131 -9.98 -4.74 3.24
CA LEU A 131 -8.94 -4.32 2.28
C LEU A 131 -7.66 -5.19 2.37
N ARG A 132 -7.58 -6.14 3.29
CA ARG A 132 -6.49 -7.13 3.44
C ARG A 132 -6.97 -8.50 2.98
N ASP A 133 -6.95 -9.48 3.87
CA ASP A 133 -7.26 -10.89 3.58
C ASP A 133 -8.68 -11.30 4.01
N GLY A 134 -9.49 -10.35 4.41
CA GLY A 134 -10.85 -10.56 4.90
C GLY A 134 -11.02 -10.20 6.37
N VAL A 135 -12.27 -9.92 6.74
CA VAL A 135 -12.59 -9.38 8.07
C VAL A 135 -12.48 -10.46 9.15
N LYS A 136 -11.63 -10.19 10.14
CA LYS A 136 -11.50 -10.98 11.36
C LYS A 136 -12.60 -10.56 12.34
N LEU A 137 -13.61 -11.40 12.48
CA LEU A 137 -14.80 -11.08 13.29
C LEU A 137 -14.48 -10.93 14.79
N GLU A 138 -13.44 -11.58 15.26
CA GLU A 138 -12.94 -11.49 16.64
C GLU A 138 -12.38 -10.11 17.02
N GLU A 139 -12.00 -9.29 16.03
CA GLU A 139 -11.55 -7.91 16.28
C GLU A 139 -12.72 -6.92 16.42
N LEU A 140 -13.94 -7.35 16.07
CA LEU A 140 -15.13 -6.52 16.12
C LEU A 140 -15.85 -6.66 17.46
N ASP A 141 -16.29 -5.54 18.02
CA ASP A 141 -17.14 -5.51 19.21
C ASP A 141 -18.62 -5.68 18.76
N LEU A 142 -19.06 -6.93 18.68
CA LEU A 142 -20.40 -7.32 18.24
C LEU A 142 -21.12 -8.14 19.31
N THR A 143 -22.43 -7.96 19.43
CA THR A 143 -23.28 -8.88 20.20
C THR A 143 -23.39 -10.22 19.50
N SER A 144 -23.81 -11.28 20.23
CA SER A 144 -23.98 -12.61 19.65
C SER A 144 -24.92 -12.62 18.44
N GLN A 145 -25.99 -11.85 18.48
CA GLN A 145 -26.93 -11.71 17.38
C GLN A 145 -26.29 -11.01 16.15
N GLU A 146 -25.58 -9.90 16.39
CA GLU A 146 -24.88 -9.17 15.31
C GLU A 146 -23.76 -10.02 14.68
N LEU A 147 -23.09 -10.86 15.48
CA LEU A 147 -22.07 -11.79 15.00
C LEU A 147 -22.68 -12.88 14.08
N GLU A 148 -23.85 -13.40 14.44
CA GLU A 148 -24.56 -14.36 13.58
C GLU A 148 -25.04 -13.71 12.27
N GLU A 149 -25.62 -12.53 12.37
CA GLU A 149 -26.12 -11.80 11.20
C GLU A 149 -25.01 -11.39 10.25
N ILE A 150 -23.87 -10.89 10.74
CA ILE A 150 -22.75 -10.42 9.89
C ILE A 150 -22.10 -11.58 9.11
N GLN A 151 -22.14 -12.80 9.65
CA GLN A 151 -21.59 -13.97 8.95
C GLN A 151 -22.29 -14.23 7.60
N ALA A 152 -23.58 -13.95 7.53
CA ALA A 152 -24.38 -14.11 6.30
C ALA A 152 -24.07 -13.07 5.21
N PHE A 153 -23.37 -11.97 5.55
CA PHE A 153 -23.02 -10.94 4.58
C PHE A 153 -21.62 -11.21 4.00
N GLU A 154 -21.48 -11.12 2.69
CA GLU A 154 -20.18 -11.15 2.03
C GLU A 154 -19.37 -9.89 2.37
N HIS A 155 -19.98 -8.74 2.17
CA HIS A 155 -19.36 -7.44 2.41
C HIS A 155 -19.63 -6.94 3.84
N LYS A 156 -18.75 -7.30 4.78
CA LYS A 156 -18.90 -6.99 6.21
C LYS A 156 -19.01 -5.50 6.53
N PRO A 157 -18.23 -4.59 5.95
CA PRO A 157 -18.39 -3.14 6.18
C PRO A 157 -19.79 -2.62 5.79
N ASN A 158 -20.39 -3.12 4.71
CA ASN A 158 -21.74 -2.74 4.32
C ASN A 158 -22.80 -3.22 5.32
N TYR A 159 -22.62 -4.39 5.94
CA TYR A 159 -23.48 -4.81 7.03
C TYR A 159 -23.45 -3.81 8.19
N ILE A 160 -22.25 -3.39 8.61
CA ILE A 160 -22.11 -2.44 9.72
C ILE A 160 -22.74 -1.10 9.36
N LEU A 161 -22.52 -0.61 8.15
CA LEU A 161 -23.15 0.63 7.68
C LEU A 161 -24.67 0.53 7.62
N LYS A 162 -25.23 -0.61 7.17
CA LYS A 162 -26.67 -0.90 7.21
C LYS A 162 -27.21 -0.81 8.64
N ARG A 163 -26.51 -1.39 9.63
CA ARG A 163 -26.92 -1.33 11.03
C ARG A 163 -26.90 0.09 11.60
N LEU A 164 -25.94 0.91 11.18
CA LEU A 164 -25.92 2.35 11.52
C LEU A 164 -27.13 3.08 10.94
N TYR A 165 -27.49 2.83 9.68
CA TYR A 165 -28.69 3.39 9.06
C TYR A 165 -29.98 2.94 9.75
N GLU A 166 -30.11 1.66 10.10
CA GLU A 166 -31.28 1.14 10.83
C GLU A 166 -31.45 1.81 12.19
N ARG A 167 -30.34 2.06 12.92
CA ARG A 167 -30.39 2.80 14.20
C ARG A 167 -30.80 4.25 13.98
N LEU A 168 -30.28 4.91 12.95
CA LEU A 168 -30.66 6.29 12.60
C LEU A 168 -32.14 6.42 12.24
N GLU A 169 -32.68 5.49 11.44
CA GLU A 169 -34.11 5.44 11.11
C GLU A 169 -34.98 5.23 12.35
N ARG A 170 -34.53 4.43 13.30
CA ARG A 170 -35.23 4.22 14.59
C ARG A 170 -35.32 5.53 15.37
N LEU A 171 -34.21 6.29 15.49
CA LEU A 171 -34.20 7.59 16.16
C LEU A 171 -35.18 8.59 15.48
N LYS A 172 -35.22 8.58 14.16
CA LYS A 172 -36.17 9.41 13.40
C LYS A 172 -37.62 9.03 13.69
N LYS A 173 -37.97 7.73 13.66
CA LYS A 173 -39.33 7.23 13.95
C LYS A 173 -39.75 7.52 15.37
N ASN A 174 -38.84 7.52 16.33
CA ASN A 174 -39.12 7.85 17.74
C ASN A 174 -39.25 9.36 17.98
N GLY A 175 -39.03 10.21 16.97
CA GLY A 175 -39.09 11.68 17.12
C GLY A 175 -37.85 12.29 17.78
N GLU A 176 -36.82 11.49 18.03
CA GLU A 176 -35.52 11.95 18.62
C GLU A 176 -34.63 12.65 17.57
N LEU A 177 -34.87 12.41 16.28
CA LEU A 177 -34.15 12.96 15.16
C LEU A 177 -35.07 13.69 14.20
N SER A 178 -34.85 14.98 13.98
CA SER A 178 -35.59 15.76 12.99
C SER A 178 -35.18 15.36 11.57
N GLU A 179 -36.06 15.64 10.59
CA GLU A 179 -35.79 15.41 9.16
C GLU A 179 -34.51 16.13 8.69
N GLN A 180 -34.32 17.37 9.14
CA GLN A 180 -33.17 18.18 8.79
C GLN A 180 -31.86 17.57 9.35
N ASN A 181 -31.90 17.11 10.60
CA ASN A 181 -30.73 16.46 11.21
C ASN A 181 -30.44 15.11 10.55
N TYR A 182 -31.47 14.38 10.12
CA TYR A 182 -31.31 13.13 9.37
C TYR A 182 -30.48 13.37 8.10
N ILE A 183 -30.86 14.36 7.28
CA ILE A 183 -30.15 14.70 6.03
C ILE A 183 -28.67 15.07 6.30
N VAL A 184 -28.43 15.82 7.37
CA VAL A 184 -27.07 16.23 7.76
C VAL A 184 -26.21 15.06 8.21
N VAL A 185 -26.79 14.06 8.91
CA VAL A 185 -26.09 12.84 9.33
C VAL A 185 -25.88 11.89 8.15
N ASP A 186 -26.91 11.73 7.29
CA ASP A 186 -26.85 10.89 6.10
C ASP A 186 -25.67 11.26 5.20
N THR A 187 -25.38 12.55 5.04
CA THR A 187 -24.23 13.04 4.28
C THR A 187 -22.90 12.43 4.76
N ASN A 188 -22.68 12.30 6.08
CA ASN A 188 -21.48 11.66 6.63
C ASN A 188 -21.50 10.14 6.45
N MET A 189 -22.65 9.50 6.62
CA MET A 189 -22.78 8.05 6.47
C MET A 189 -22.58 7.62 5.01
N LYS A 190 -23.09 8.38 4.06
CA LYS A 190 -22.86 8.17 2.63
C LYS A 190 -21.35 8.18 2.29
N THR A 191 -20.58 9.08 2.89
CA THR A 191 -19.12 9.14 2.63
C THR A 191 -18.39 7.86 3.01
N PHE A 192 -18.92 7.06 3.94
CA PHE A 192 -18.32 5.77 4.30
C PHE A 192 -18.34 4.80 3.13
N SER A 193 -19.46 4.72 2.40
CA SER A 193 -19.54 3.92 1.16
C SER A 193 -18.64 4.47 0.06
N ASP A 194 -18.58 5.80 -0.11
CA ASP A 194 -17.75 6.43 -1.13
C ASP A 194 -16.25 6.18 -0.86
N ILE A 195 -15.85 6.19 0.42
CA ILE A 195 -14.47 5.95 0.83
C ILE A 195 -14.07 4.49 0.61
N ILE A 196 -14.89 3.53 1.08
CA ILE A 196 -14.57 2.12 0.90
C ILE A 196 -14.55 1.74 -0.57
N GLY A 197 -15.51 2.21 -1.37
CA GLY A 197 -15.53 1.96 -2.81
C GLY A 197 -14.30 2.52 -3.53
N ALA A 198 -13.80 3.68 -3.11
CA ALA A 198 -12.55 4.22 -3.64
C ALA A 198 -11.34 3.36 -3.25
N CYS A 199 -11.27 2.85 -2.01
CA CYS A 199 -10.19 1.97 -1.56
C CYS A 199 -10.25 0.60 -2.25
N GLU A 200 -11.44 0.04 -2.44
CA GLU A 200 -11.65 -1.20 -3.21
C GLU A 200 -11.20 -1.05 -4.66
N ARG A 201 -11.50 0.09 -5.30
CA ARG A 201 -11.02 0.38 -6.65
C ARG A 201 -9.49 0.40 -6.68
N ILE A 202 -8.83 1.05 -5.72
CA ILE A 202 -7.38 1.05 -5.61
C ILE A 202 -6.86 -0.39 -5.48
N LYS A 203 -7.41 -1.20 -4.58
CA LYS A 203 -6.99 -2.59 -4.36
C LYS A 203 -7.20 -3.45 -5.60
N ASN A 204 -8.41 -3.41 -6.19
CA ASN A 204 -8.85 -4.35 -7.21
C ASN A 204 -8.45 -3.95 -8.64
N THR A 205 -7.84 -2.77 -8.82
CA THR A 205 -7.37 -2.30 -10.12
C THR A 205 -5.87 -2.01 -10.06
N PRO A 206 -5.01 -3.03 -9.92
CA PRO A 206 -3.56 -2.85 -9.94
C PRO A 206 -3.07 -2.34 -11.31
N ILE A 207 -1.82 -1.95 -11.38
CA ILE A 207 -1.17 -1.62 -12.65
C ILE A 207 -1.24 -2.84 -13.57
N PRO A 208 -1.53 -2.65 -14.89
CA PRO A 208 -1.72 -3.77 -15.81
C PRO A 208 -0.55 -4.76 -15.79
N TYR A 209 -0.87 -6.05 -15.69
CA TYR A 209 0.10 -7.15 -15.61
C TYR A 209 1.18 -7.09 -16.71
N SER A 210 0.77 -6.80 -17.95
CA SER A 210 1.72 -6.72 -19.08
C SER A 210 2.76 -5.63 -18.87
N TYR A 211 2.41 -4.52 -18.22
CA TYR A 211 3.31 -3.42 -17.90
C TYR A 211 4.36 -3.86 -16.86
N SER A 212 3.93 -4.45 -15.74
CA SER A 212 4.84 -4.94 -14.70
C SER A 212 5.78 -6.04 -15.22
N VAL A 213 5.25 -7.00 -16.00
CA VAL A 213 6.08 -8.06 -16.61
C VAL A 213 7.07 -7.51 -17.64
N PHE A 214 6.68 -6.49 -18.42
CA PHE A 214 7.60 -5.83 -19.35
C PHE A 214 8.81 -5.26 -18.60
N PHE A 215 8.60 -4.54 -17.49
CA PHE A 215 9.70 -3.99 -16.69
C PHE A 215 10.65 -5.07 -16.18
N LYS A 216 10.11 -6.12 -15.56
CA LYS A 216 10.91 -7.23 -15.04
C LYS A 216 11.78 -7.89 -16.11
N LYS A 217 11.18 -8.15 -17.27
CA LYS A 217 11.91 -8.72 -18.43
C LYS A 217 12.96 -7.76 -18.96
N PHE A 218 12.64 -6.47 -19.04
CA PHE A 218 13.55 -5.47 -19.59
C PHE A 218 14.75 -5.25 -18.65
N ILE A 219 14.53 -5.13 -17.33
CA ILE A 219 15.61 -5.07 -16.35
C ILE A 219 16.48 -6.32 -16.42
N PHE A 220 15.87 -7.51 -16.45
CA PHE A 220 16.61 -8.78 -16.52
C PHE A 220 17.47 -8.84 -17.78
N LEU A 221 16.91 -8.57 -18.95
CA LEU A 221 17.64 -8.58 -20.22
C LEU A 221 18.78 -7.55 -20.20
N TYR A 222 18.50 -6.32 -19.78
CA TYR A 222 19.47 -5.24 -19.70
C TYR A 222 20.68 -5.61 -18.83
N VAL A 223 20.43 -6.11 -17.61
CA VAL A 223 21.51 -6.42 -16.66
C VAL A 223 22.28 -7.67 -17.03
N THR A 224 21.63 -8.71 -17.54
CA THR A 224 22.31 -9.96 -17.93
C THR A 224 23.21 -9.76 -19.15
N THR A 225 22.88 -8.84 -20.03
CA THR A 225 23.70 -8.52 -21.23
C THR A 225 24.67 -7.35 -21.01
N LEU A 226 24.56 -6.62 -19.90
CA LEU A 226 25.43 -5.49 -19.56
C LEU A 226 26.94 -5.82 -19.62
N PRO A 227 27.41 -7.00 -19.13
CA PRO A 227 28.83 -7.35 -19.21
C PRO A 227 29.40 -7.24 -20.62
N LEU A 228 28.65 -7.63 -21.66
CA LEU A 228 29.08 -7.58 -23.07
C LEU A 228 29.54 -6.17 -23.50
N ALA A 229 29.00 -5.12 -22.89
CA ALA A 229 29.38 -3.75 -23.20
C ALA A 229 30.53 -3.22 -22.32
N PHE A 230 30.73 -3.81 -21.13
CA PHE A 230 31.62 -3.25 -20.12
C PHE A 230 32.91 -4.07 -19.89
N VAL A 231 32.96 -5.33 -20.32
CA VAL A 231 34.16 -6.19 -20.10
C VAL A 231 35.39 -5.62 -20.78
N ASN A 232 35.27 -5.04 -21.97
CA ASN A 232 36.41 -4.43 -22.65
C ASN A 232 37.02 -3.28 -21.83
N ALA A 233 36.24 -2.49 -21.11
CA ALA A 233 36.72 -1.37 -20.31
C ALA A 233 37.11 -1.78 -18.90
N PHE A 234 36.46 -2.76 -18.28
CA PHE A 234 36.58 -3.10 -16.87
C PHE A 234 37.02 -4.55 -16.63
N GLY A 235 37.18 -5.39 -17.65
CA GLY A 235 37.51 -6.79 -17.48
C GLY A 235 36.52 -7.50 -16.56
N TYR A 236 37.00 -8.31 -15.63
CA TYR A 236 36.19 -9.01 -14.64
C TYR A 236 35.40 -8.09 -13.70
N TYR A 237 35.82 -6.83 -13.53
CA TYR A 237 35.09 -5.85 -12.72
C TYR A 237 33.75 -5.47 -13.33
N ALA A 238 33.48 -5.79 -14.61
CA ALA A 238 32.17 -5.63 -15.21
C ALA A 238 31.06 -6.39 -14.44
N SER A 239 31.41 -7.49 -13.76
CA SER A 239 30.48 -8.22 -12.89
C SER A 239 30.01 -7.39 -11.70
N LEU A 240 30.89 -6.62 -11.08
CA LEU A 240 30.51 -5.72 -9.96
C LEU A 240 29.62 -4.58 -10.45
N VAL A 241 29.89 -4.06 -11.64
CA VAL A 241 29.00 -3.05 -12.28
C VAL A 241 27.60 -3.64 -12.50
N SER A 242 27.54 -4.87 -13.01
CA SER A 242 26.24 -5.55 -13.27
C SER A 242 25.47 -5.79 -11.96
N ILE A 243 26.13 -6.26 -10.89
CA ILE A 243 25.50 -6.44 -9.57
C ILE A 243 24.97 -5.11 -9.05
N PHE A 244 25.75 -4.04 -9.13
CA PHE A 244 25.36 -2.72 -8.64
C PHE A 244 24.17 -2.15 -9.41
N VAL A 245 24.18 -2.23 -10.75
CA VAL A 245 23.08 -1.77 -11.59
C VAL A 245 21.82 -2.61 -11.34
N PHE A 246 21.96 -3.93 -11.23
CA PHE A 246 20.84 -4.81 -10.89
C PHE A 246 20.22 -4.44 -9.54
N TYR A 247 21.04 -4.25 -8.52
CA TYR A 247 20.57 -3.85 -7.20
C TYR A 247 19.74 -2.56 -7.26
N ILE A 248 20.22 -1.52 -7.94
CA ILE A 248 19.50 -0.25 -8.05
C ILE A 248 18.17 -0.44 -8.77
N LEU A 249 18.17 -1.05 -9.96
CA LEU A 249 16.97 -1.14 -10.78
C LEU A 249 15.90 -2.02 -10.15
N VAL A 250 16.30 -3.18 -9.59
CA VAL A 250 15.33 -4.09 -8.98
C VAL A 250 14.86 -3.59 -7.61
N SER A 251 15.71 -2.88 -6.86
CA SER A 251 15.28 -2.23 -5.62
C SER A 251 14.19 -1.20 -5.87
N MET A 252 14.31 -0.42 -6.94
CA MET A 252 13.28 0.55 -7.34
C MET A 252 11.98 -0.13 -7.76
N GLU A 253 12.06 -1.26 -8.46
CA GLU A 253 10.87 -2.02 -8.86
C GLU A 253 10.17 -2.66 -7.64
N ILE A 254 10.92 -3.28 -6.72
CA ILE A 254 10.37 -3.83 -5.47
C ILE A 254 9.68 -2.74 -4.66
N LEU A 255 10.33 -1.56 -4.52
CA LEU A 255 9.73 -0.44 -3.80
C LEU A 255 8.41 0.02 -4.46
N ALA A 256 8.39 0.07 -5.79
CA ALA A 256 7.17 0.41 -6.52
C ALA A 256 6.07 -0.64 -6.34
N GLU A 257 6.40 -1.94 -6.30
CA GLU A 257 5.44 -3.02 -6.03
C GLU A 257 4.85 -2.93 -4.62
N GLU A 258 5.68 -2.68 -3.60
CA GLU A 258 5.21 -2.55 -2.22
C GLU A 258 4.23 -1.37 -2.05
N ILE A 259 4.55 -0.19 -2.59
CA ILE A 259 3.67 0.98 -2.44
C ILE A 259 2.44 0.95 -3.38
N GLU A 260 2.41 0.06 -4.37
CA GLU A 260 1.27 -0.09 -5.29
C GLU A 260 0.01 -0.62 -4.60
N ASP A 261 0.15 -1.56 -3.64
CA ASP A 261 -0.94 -2.04 -2.79
C ASP A 261 -0.81 -1.48 -1.36
N PRO A 262 -1.40 -0.32 -1.06
CA PRO A 262 -1.11 0.42 0.16
C PRO A 262 -1.83 -0.12 1.40
N PHE A 263 -2.68 -1.15 1.30
CA PHE A 263 -3.56 -1.59 2.40
C PHE A 263 -3.11 -2.87 3.09
N GLY A 264 -2.05 -3.51 2.60
CA GLY A 264 -1.48 -4.73 3.15
C GLY A 264 -0.85 -4.58 4.54
N THR A 265 0.18 -5.37 4.77
CA THR A 265 0.94 -5.40 6.05
C THR A 265 2.43 -5.18 5.85
N ASP A 266 2.87 -4.83 4.64
CA ASP A 266 4.27 -4.55 4.34
C ASP A 266 4.76 -3.28 5.06
N ASP A 267 6.07 -3.16 5.20
CA ASP A 267 6.69 -2.06 5.94
C ASP A 267 6.35 -0.67 5.40
N ASN A 268 6.08 -0.56 4.09
CA ASN A 268 5.74 0.68 3.40
C ASN A 268 4.23 0.93 3.25
N ASP A 269 3.39 -0.01 3.69
CA ASP A 269 1.94 0.13 3.63
C ASP A 269 1.40 1.19 4.58
N LEU A 270 0.18 1.66 4.31
CA LEU A 270 -0.48 2.64 5.16
C LEU A 270 -0.70 2.10 6.57
N PRO A 271 -0.52 2.92 7.61
CA PRO A 271 -0.68 2.50 9.01
C PRO A 271 -2.17 2.38 9.39
N THR A 272 -2.91 1.53 8.67
CA THR A 272 -4.37 1.40 8.81
C THR A 272 -4.79 0.88 10.19
N ASP A 273 -3.95 0.07 10.86
CA ASP A 273 -4.15 -0.35 12.26
C ASP A 273 -4.19 0.87 13.18
N GLY A 274 -3.15 1.69 13.14
CA GLY A 274 -3.09 2.90 13.97
C GLY A 274 -4.15 3.93 13.63
N LEU A 275 -4.63 3.97 12.37
CA LEU A 275 -5.72 4.86 11.96
C LEU A 275 -7.07 4.36 12.49
N SER A 276 -7.34 3.05 12.45
CA SER A 276 -8.57 2.46 13.01
C SER A 276 -8.62 2.58 14.52
N GLU A 277 -7.51 2.35 15.23
CA GLU A 277 -7.39 2.59 16.68
C GLU A 277 -7.65 4.06 17.03
N LYS A 278 -7.09 5.00 16.26
CA LYS A 278 -7.31 6.43 16.47
C LYS A 278 -8.77 6.81 16.24
N ILE A 279 -9.43 6.25 15.23
CA ILE A 279 -10.87 6.44 15.01
C ILE A 279 -11.63 5.95 16.24
N LYS A 280 -11.38 4.72 16.70
CA LYS A 280 -12.01 4.15 17.90
C LYS A 280 -11.84 5.06 19.10
N ALA A 281 -10.61 5.47 19.43
CA ALA A 281 -10.33 6.34 20.57
C ALA A 281 -11.11 7.67 20.48
N ASN A 282 -11.06 8.36 19.32
CA ASN A 282 -11.75 9.65 19.13
C ASN A 282 -13.27 9.51 19.23
N VAL A 283 -13.85 8.46 18.65
CA VAL A 283 -15.31 8.26 18.65
C VAL A 283 -15.82 7.93 20.05
N TYR A 284 -15.09 7.09 20.78
CA TYR A 284 -15.44 6.81 22.18
C TYR A 284 -15.29 8.04 23.08
N GLU A 285 -14.23 8.84 22.91
CA GLU A 285 -14.04 10.09 23.65
C GLU A 285 -15.21 11.07 23.44
N ILE A 286 -15.67 11.23 22.19
CA ILE A 286 -16.75 12.17 21.84
C ILE A 286 -18.11 11.68 22.37
N LEU A 287 -18.35 10.38 22.38
CA LEU A 287 -19.66 9.78 22.72
C LEU A 287 -19.73 9.23 24.16
N ALA A 288 -18.64 9.36 24.95
CA ALA A 288 -18.56 8.80 26.31
C ALA A 288 -19.43 9.52 27.35
N ASP A 289 -19.78 10.79 27.11
CA ASP A 289 -20.63 11.62 27.98
C ASP A 289 -22.12 11.37 27.67
#